data_6430e2e70ff24ce055146aba057c503e
#
_entry.id   6430e2e70ff24ce055146aba057c503e
#
_cell.length_a   1.000
_cell.length_b   1.000
_cell.length_c   1.000
_cell.angle_alpha   90.00
_cell.angle_beta   90.00
_cell.angle_gamma   90.00
#
_symmetry.space_group_name_H-M   'P 1'
#
loop_
_entity.id
_entity.type
_entity.pdbx_description
1 polymer ?
#
loop_
_entity_poly.entity_id
_entity_poly.type
_entity_poly.pdbx_seq_one_letter_code
_entity_poly.pdbx_strand_id
1 'polypeptide(L)'
;TAPSGITSINLATSNFLNYPSASEASSLGMYVDTSGVNYTNPIQGLSNLTGLTDINLFFGTEASRYTTARAIEVGDNILKPYNDALSGVVTAGTTLNVTAASLTWMAQPTKNAATGLLDKVYLVKVPYTMFANKNDTQTFNFLTGLEQKYGQEGLGTREKAAFDKISNLSGGEGHILAQAFDEMKGHQYSNIQQRTKETGDILSQEFNYLQDEWRNPTKDNNKIKMFGHRGEYNTDTAGIIDYTSNAYGVAYVHEDETLKLGNSSGWYAGAVNNRFKFKDIGGSRENQTMVKAGIFKTMSPYMDHNGSLRWTIAGDVFAGRNEMKRRFLVVDDVFGAKGSYTSYGAAFKTDLGYDIRMSERTHLRPYGALKMEYGRFNSIKEDDGEVRLEVKGNDYFSVKPEVGMEFKYVQPMAVRTQLSVGLTAAYENELGRVADGKNVARVRFTDADWFGIRGEKEDRRGSGKFDLNIGVDNTRFGVTANLGYDTKGSNIRGGIGFRAIY
;
A
#
# COMPACT_ATOMS: atom_id res chain seq x y z
N THR A 1 33.00 4.45 -45.31
CA THR A 1 32.21 3.54 -46.19
C THR A 1 31.22 2.78 -45.30
N ALA A 2 29.93 2.88 -45.62
CA ALA A 2 28.95 2.01 -44.97
C ALA A 2 29.29 0.56 -45.28
N PRO A 3 29.23 -0.36 -44.33
CA PRO A 3 29.41 -1.78 -44.61
C PRO A 3 28.38 -2.24 -45.64
N SER A 4 28.82 -3.06 -46.58
CA SER A 4 27.92 -3.65 -47.58
C SER A 4 26.81 -4.47 -46.89
N GLY A 5 25.54 -4.27 -47.29
CA GLY A 5 24.38 -4.98 -46.72
C GLY A 5 23.57 -4.21 -45.67
N ILE A 6 23.95 -3.00 -45.31
CA ILE A 6 23.12 -2.14 -44.46
C ILE A 6 22.08 -1.42 -45.31
N THR A 7 20.80 -1.71 -45.02
CA THR A 7 19.65 -1.10 -45.71
C THR A 7 18.98 0.00 -44.90
N SER A 8 19.26 0.07 -43.60
CA SER A 8 18.67 1.05 -42.68
C SER A 8 19.71 1.69 -41.76
N ILE A 9 19.58 2.98 -41.55
CA ILE A 9 20.42 3.77 -40.64
C ILE A 9 19.48 4.54 -39.70
N ASN A 10 19.71 4.41 -38.40
CA ASN A 10 19.00 5.15 -37.37
C ASN A 10 19.97 6.00 -36.55
N LEU A 11 19.69 7.28 -36.44
CA LEU A 11 20.55 8.27 -35.81
C LEU A 11 19.81 9.02 -34.72
N ALA A 12 20.36 9.05 -33.52
CA ALA A 12 19.79 9.68 -32.33
C ALA A 12 20.46 11.01 -31.95
N THR A 13 21.50 11.40 -32.64
CA THR A 13 22.29 12.62 -32.36
C THR A 13 22.55 13.42 -33.61
N SER A 14 22.81 14.71 -33.47
CA SER A 14 23.17 15.62 -34.55
C SER A 14 24.65 15.48 -34.93
N ASN A 15 25.00 14.38 -35.54
CA ASN A 15 26.35 14.14 -36.01
C ASN A 15 26.50 14.41 -37.54
N PHE A 16 27.71 14.72 -37.97
CA PHE A 16 28.00 14.87 -39.38
C PHE A 16 28.07 13.49 -40.06
N LEU A 17 27.23 13.29 -41.05
CA LEU A 17 27.19 12.07 -41.85
C LEU A 17 28.14 12.22 -43.08
N ASN A 18 29.26 11.54 -43.06
CA ASN A 18 30.22 11.56 -44.12
C ASN A 18 30.41 10.15 -44.72
N TYR A 19 29.48 9.76 -45.59
CA TYR A 19 29.58 8.53 -46.39
C TYR A 19 29.75 8.85 -47.87
N PRO A 20 30.95 8.69 -48.43
CA PRO A 20 31.21 9.03 -49.84
C PRO A 20 30.45 8.15 -50.84
N SER A 21 29.92 7.01 -50.43
CA SER A 21 29.18 6.10 -51.31
C SER A 21 28.08 5.36 -50.53
N ALA A 22 27.09 6.09 -49.98
CA ALA A 22 26.00 5.53 -49.22
C ALA A 22 24.76 5.18 -50.08
N SER A 23 24.97 4.79 -51.33
CA SER A 23 23.90 4.44 -52.27
C SER A 23 23.11 3.18 -51.90
N GLU A 24 23.59 2.41 -50.93
CA GLU A 24 22.94 1.16 -50.49
C GLU A 24 21.92 1.38 -49.40
N ALA A 25 21.95 2.50 -48.68
CA ALA A 25 20.98 2.77 -47.61
C ALA A 25 19.66 3.22 -48.24
N SER A 26 18.59 2.46 -48.00
CA SER A 26 17.25 2.77 -48.49
C SER A 26 16.36 3.43 -47.42
N SER A 27 16.74 3.34 -46.16
CA SER A 27 15.98 3.89 -45.03
C SER A 27 16.90 4.67 -44.09
N LEU A 28 16.43 5.82 -43.64
CA LEU A 28 17.10 6.69 -42.67
C LEU A 28 16.12 7.04 -41.53
N GLY A 29 16.51 6.75 -40.30
CA GLY A 29 15.80 7.21 -39.11
C GLY A 29 16.57 8.32 -38.40
N MET A 30 15.90 9.37 -38.02
CA MET A 30 16.46 10.47 -37.25
C MET A 30 15.56 10.83 -36.05
N TYR A 31 16.22 11.04 -34.92
CA TYR A 31 15.57 11.59 -33.74
C TYR A 31 15.59 13.12 -33.79
N VAL A 32 14.46 13.74 -33.56
CA VAL A 32 14.31 15.19 -33.53
C VAL A 32 14.02 15.63 -32.10
N ASP A 33 14.99 16.32 -31.49
CA ASP A 33 14.80 16.92 -30.15
C ASP A 33 13.90 18.14 -30.29
N THR A 34 12.83 18.17 -29.51
CA THR A 34 11.83 19.24 -29.58
C THR A 34 11.98 20.28 -28.46
N SER A 35 13.03 20.22 -27.65
CA SER A 35 13.28 21.18 -26.58
C SER A 35 13.54 22.61 -27.10
N GLY A 36 14.10 22.76 -28.30
CA GLY A 36 14.54 24.02 -28.82
C GLY A 36 15.81 24.56 -28.15
N VAL A 37 16.38 23.83 -27.22
CA VAL A 37 17.59 24.22 -26.45
C VAL A 37 18.80 23.45 -26.93
N ASN A 38 18.65 22.14 -27.15
CA ASN A 38 19.74 21.26 -27.56
C ASN A 38 19.40 20.60 -28.90
N TYR A 39 20.44 20.30 -29.67
CA TYR A 39 20.34 19.49 -30.89
C TYR A 39 19.25 19.94 -31.88
N THR A 40 19.08 21.24 -32.03
CA THR A 40 18.12 21.80 -32.99
C THR A 40 18.62 21.71 -34.46
N ASN A 41 19.86 21.32 -34.66
CA ASN A 41 20.45 21.16 -35.98
C ASN A 41 20.32 19.72 -36.45
N PRO A 42 19.90 19.50 -37.68
CA PRO A 42 19.86 18.18 -38.28
C PRO A 42 21.28 17.66 -38.54
N ILE A 43 21.34 16.37 -38.80
CA ILE A 43 22.57 15.73 -39.25
C ILE A 43 22.98 16.33 -40.62
N GLN A 44 24.25 16.66 -40.74
CA GLN A 44 24.79 17.17 -41.98
C GLN A 44 25.21 16.02 -42.90
N GLY A 45 25.29 16.33 -44.21
CA GLY A 45 25.74 15.37 -45.20
C GLY A 45 24.68 14.38 -45.69
N LEU A 46 23.39 14.67 -45.50
CA LEU A 46 22.30 13.83 -45.99
C LEU A 46 22.30 13.66 -47.51
N SER A 47 22.80 14.64 -48.25
CA SER A 47 22.93 14.56 -49.70
C SER A 47 23.87 13.45 -50.19
N ASN A 48 24.69 12.89 -49.29
CA ASN A 48 25.52 11.73 -49.59
C ASN A 48 24.73 10.41 -49.66
N LEU A 49 23.50 10.42 -49.19
CA LEU A 49 22.58 9.27 -49.20
C LEU A 49 21.69 9.37 -50.46
N THR A 50 22.06 8.69 -51.52
CA THR A 50 21.37 8.82 -52.82
C THR A 50 20.30 7.77 -53.08
N GLY A 51 20.25 6.71 -52.30
CA GLY A 51 19.31 5.58 -52.46
C GLY A 51 18.11 5.56 -51.52
N LEU A 52 17.84 6.67 -50.83
CA LEU A 52 16.77 6.70 -49.80
C LEU A 52 15.39 6.62 -50.43
N THR A 53 14.61 5.64 -49.95
CA THR A 53 13.19 5.50 -50.26
C THR A 53 12.30 5.82 -49.05
N ASP A 54 12.84 5.68 -47.86
CA ASP A 54 12.12 5.92 -46.60
C ASP A 54 12.94 6.79 -45.64
N ILE A 55 12.35 7.85 -45.18
CA ILE A 55 12.89 8.70 -44.11
C ILE A 55 11.90 8.70 -42.95
N ASN A 56 12.40 8.34 -41.78
CA ASN A 56 11.60 8.28 -40.57
C ASN A 56 12.11 9.33 -39.58
N LEU A 57 11.27 10.28 -39.23
CA LEU A 57 11.53 11.28 -38.21
C LEU A 57 10.82 10.90 -36.92
N PHE A 58 11.59 10.76 -35.86
CA PHE A 58 11.09 10.42 -34.52
C PHE A 58 11.18 11.67 -33.67
N PHE A 59 10.03 12.33 -33.47
CA PHE A 59 9.96 13.54 -32.63
C PHE A 59 9.96 13.17 -31.15
N GLY A 60 10.92 13.69 -30.41
CA GLY A 60 10.94 13.56 -28.94
C GLY A 60 9.87 14.39 -28.29
N THR A 61 9.63 14.14 -27.01
CA THR A 61 8.61 14.80 -26.18
C THR A 61 9.19 15.87 -25.27
N GLU A 62 10.40 16.33 -25.51
CA GLU A 62 11.09 17.33 -24.69
C GLU A 62 10.29 18.62 -24.57
N ALA A 63 9.54 19.01 -25.60
CA ALA A 63 8.67 20.19 -25.58
C ALA A 63 7.58 20.11 -24.51
N SER A 64 7.13 18.90 -24.14
CA SER A 64 6.10 18.70 -23.13
C SER A 64 6.54 19.12 -21.72
N ARG A 65 7.83 19.18 -21.45
CA ARG A 65 8.40 19.62 -20.17
C ARG A 65 8.19 21.10 -19.90
N TYR A 66 8.01 21.89 -20.93
CA TYR A 66 7.93 23.36 -20.86
C TYR A 66 6.51 23.90 -21.00
N THR A 67 5.52 23.02 -21.07
CA THR A 67 4.12 23.41 -21.21
C THR A 67 3.22 22.35 -20.58
N THR A 68 1.99 22.77 -20.24
CA THR A 68 0.92 21.90 -19.79
C THR A 68 -0.11 21.61 -20.89
N ALA A 69 0.13 22.10 -22.10
CA ALA A 69 -0.78 21.91 -23.23
C ALA A 69 -0.79 20.44 -23.68
N ARG A 70 -1.94 19.97 -24.14
CA ARG A 70 -2.14 18.63 -24.70
C ARG A 70 -1.84 18.56 -26.20
N ALA A 71 -1.73 19.67 -26.85
CA ALA A 71 -1.30 19.78 -28.24
C ALA A 71 -0.21 20.85 -28.32
N ILE A 72 0.93 20.50 -28.86
CA ILE A 72 2.11 21.36 -28.92
C ILE A 72 2.54 21.48 -30.37
N GLU A 73 2.58 22.71 -30.89
CA GLU A 73 3.16 22.98 -32.19
C GLU A 73 4.69 22.97 -32.06
N VAL A 74 5.36 22.14 -32.87
CA VAL A 74 6.82 22.16 -32.95
C VAL A 74 7.25 23.42 -33.68
N GLY A 75 8.08 24.22 -33.02
CA GLY A 75 8.47 25.53 -33.53
C GLY A 75 9.28 25.52 -34.84
N ASP A 76 9.21 26.61 -35.58
CA ASP A 76 9.96 26.77 -36.83
C ASP A 76 11.48 26.71 -36.61
N ASN A 77 11.97 27.09 -35.45
CA ASN A 77 13.36 26.95 -35.07
C ASN A 77 13.87 25.51 -35.11
N ILE A 78 12.95 24.52 -34.95
CA ILE A 78 13.25 23.10 -35.05
C ILE A 78 12.96 22.58 -36.46
N LEU A 79 11.80 22.91 -37.02
CA LEU A 79 11.36 22.35 -38.32
C LEU A 79 12.15 22.91 -39.48
N LYS A 80 12.46 24.20 -39.51
CA LYS A 80 13.14 24.83 -40.65
C LYS A 80 14.52 24.19 -40.94
N PRO A 81 15.42 24.01 -39.96
CA PRO A 81 16.69 23.33 -40.20
C PRO A 81 16.54 21.92 -40.79
N TYR A 82 15.57 21.15 -40.31
CA TYR A 82 15.30 19.81 -40.84
C TYR A 82 14.73 19.86 -42.26
N ASN A 83 13.81 20.77 -42.54
CA ASN A 83 13.28 20.96 -43.89
C ASN A 83 14.40 21.40 -44.87
N ASP A 84 15.26 22.29 -44.45
CA ASP A 84 16.40 22.74 -45.28
C ASP A 84 17.34 21.56 -45.59
N ALA A 85 17.62 20.70 -44.61
CA ALA A 85 18.46 19.52 -44.82
C ALA A 85 17.78 18.44 -45.66
N LEU A 86 16.50 18.29 -45.58
CA LEU A 86 15.72 17.28 -46.31
C LEU A 86 15.34 17.74 -47.73
N SER A 87 15.38 19.02 -48.02
CA SER A 87 14.96 19.59 -49.31
C SER A 87 15.69 19.00 -50.51
N GLY A 88 16.93 18.59 -50.34
CA GLY A 88 17.73 17.96 -51.39
C GLY A 88 17.64 16.42 -51.44
N VAL A 89 16.96 15.82 -50.50
CA VAL A 89 16.92 14.36 -50.31
C VAL A 89 15.51 13.79 -50.55
N VAL A 90 14.49 14.53 -50.19
CA VAL A 90 13.09 14.13 -50.41
C VAL A 90 12.69 14.37 -51.83
N THR A 91 12.37 13.29 -52.55
CA THR A 91 11.93 13.29 -53.94
C THR A 91 10.52 12.68 -54.04
N ALA A 92 9.93 12.69 -55.24
CA ALA A 92 8.59 12.13 -55.47
C ALA A 92 8.48 10.64 -55.11
N GLY A 93 9.59 9.91 -55.08
CA GLY A 93 9.62 8.48 -54.70
C GLY A 93 10.02 8.23 -53.26
N THR A 94 10.25 9.28 -52.46
CA THR A 94 10.66 9.14 -51.06
C THR A 94 9.47 9.26 -50.11
N THR A 95 9.33 8.30 -49.24
CA THR A 95 8.31 8.34 -48.16
C THR A 95 8.91 9.02 -46.94
N LEU A 96 8.31 10.12 -46.48
CA LEU A 96 8.67 10.80 -45.25
C LEU A 96 7.65 10.46 -44.19
N ASN A 97 8.06 9.65 -43.20
CA ASN A 97 7.23 9.22 -42.06
C ASN A 97 7.58 10.06 -40.86
N VAL A 98 6.55 10.52 -40.14
CA VAL A 98 6.70 11.30 -38.91
C VAL A 98 5.98 10.59 -37.80
N THR A 99 6.71 10.24 -36.77
CA THR A 99 6.14 9.59 -35.54
C THR A 99 6.72 10.26 -34.31
N ALA A 100 6.04 10.11 -33.20
CA ALA A 100 6.59 10.52 -31.91
C ALA A 100 7.42 9.37 -31.30
N ALA A 101 8.56 9.71 -30.73
CA ALA A 101 9.38 8.77 -29.97
C ALA A 101 8.83 8.61 -28.55
N SER A 102 7.54 8.36 -28.44
CA SER A 102 6.83 8.26 -27.15
C SER A 102 5.66 7.31 -27.26
N LEU A 103 5.39 6.62 -26.17
CA LEU A 103 4.22 5.77 -26.03
C LEU A 103 2.93 6.59 -25.84
N THR A 104 3.02 7.73 -25.17
CA THR A 104 1.86 8.53 -24.74
C THR A 104 1.65 9.82 -25.53
N TRP A 105 2.44 10.06 -26.56
CA TRP A 105 2.31 11.19 -27.47
C TRP A 105 2.32 10.72 -28.92
N MET A 106 1.60 11.44 -29.77
CA MET A 106 1.60 11.23 -31.21
C MET A 106 2.12 12.48 -31.93
N ALA A 107 2.81 12.29 -33.06
CA ALA A 107 3.17 13.36 -33.96
C ALA A 107 2.16 13.41 -35.11
N GLN A 108 1.59 14.57 -35.36
CA GLN A 108 0.65 14.83 -36.45
C GLN A 108 1.29 15.84 -37.41
N PRO A 109 1.83 15.41 -38.54
CA PRO A 109 2.44 16.29 -39.54
C PRO A 109 1.41 16.82 -40.53
N THR A 110 1.62 18.05 -40.99
CA THR A 110 1.05 18.57 -42.21
C THR A 110 2.15 18.75 -43.22
N LYS A 111 2.02 18.12 -44.37
CA LYS A 111 3.03 18.16 -45.43
C LYS A 111 2.65 19.13 -46.53
N ASN A 112 3.65 19.82 -47.07
CA ASN A 112 3.50 20.62 -48.27
C ASN A 112 3.30 19.72 -49.50
N ALA A 113 2.20 19.91 -50.21
CA ALA A 113 1.87 19.08 -51.35
C ALA A 113 2.85 19.18 -52.54
N ALA A 114 3.52 20.32 -52.67
CA ALA A 114 4.46 20.57 -53.74
C ALA A 114 5.87 20.00 -53.45
N THR A 115 6.32 20.09 -52.22
CA THR A 115 7.71 19.73 -51.84
C THR A 115 7.78 18.41 -51.07
N GLY A 116 6.70 17.94 -50.52
CA GLY A 116 6.68 16.76 -49.63
C GLY A 116 7.32 17.00 -48.25
N LEU A 117 7.77 18.22 -47.99
CA LEU A 117 8.35 18.62 -46.72
C LEU A 117 7.31 18.98 -45.69
N LEU A 118 7.73 19.20 -44.44
CA LEU A 118 6.83 19.45 -43.32
C LEU A 118 6.44 20.95 -43.26
N ASP A 119 5.14 21.22 -43.31
CA ASP A 119 4.62 22.56 -43.03
C ASP A 119 4.48 22.79 -41.53
N LYS A 120 3.85 21.83 -40.84
CA LYS A 120 3.65 21.87 -39.40
C LYS A 120 3.73 20.47 -38.82
N VAL A 121 4.18 20.37 -37.58
CA VAL A 121 4.10 19.15 -36.76
C VAL A 121 3.52 19.49 -35.40
N TYR A 122 2.47 18.80 -35.04
CA TYR A 122 1.90 18.89 -33.72
C TYR A 122 2.22 17.62 -32.93
N LEU A 123 2.72 17.78 -31.68
CA LEU A 123 2.76 16.72 -30.71
C LEU A 123 1.43 16.73 -29.95
N VAL A 124 0.69 15.63 -30.05
CA VAL A 124 -0.64 15.49 -29.43
C VAL A 124 -0.56 14.40 -28.38
N LYS A 125 -0.96 14.77 -27.18
CA LYS A 125 -1.02 13.81 -26.08
C LYS A 125 -2.09 12.75 -26.33
N VAL A 126 -1.71 11.49 -26.24
CA VAL A 126 -2.67 10.38 -26.25
C VAL A 126 -3.39 10.36 -24.90
N PRO A 127 -4.73 10.38 -24.87
CA PRO A 127 -5.44 10.26 -23.62
C PRO A 127 -5.08 8.96 -22.88
N TYR A 128 -4.81 9.07 -21.60
CA TYR A 128 -4.43 7.89 -20.80
C TYR A 128 -5.51 6.79 -20.80
N THR A 129 -6.77 7.18 -21.00
CA THR A 129 -7.89 6.24 -21.11
C THR A 129 -7.76 5.24 -22.27
N MET A 130 -6.98 5.57 -23.30
CA MET A 130 -6.71 4.68 -24.42
C MET A 130 -5.88 3.45 -24.04
N PHE A 131 -5.22 3.47 -22.89
CA PHE A 131 -4.43 2.36 -22.37
C PHE A 131 -5.22 1.40 -21.50
N ALA A 132 -6.50 1.67 -21.24
CA ALA A 132 -7.38 0.75 -20.54
C ALA A 132 -7.90 -0.35 -21.50
N ASN A 133 -7.96 -1.59 -21.00
CA ASN A 133 -8.61 -2.67 -21.71
C ASN A 133 -10.13 -2.42 -21.81
N LYS A 134 -10.75 -2.86 -22.91
CA LYS A 134 -12.17 -2.58 -23.22
C LYS A 134 -13.16 -2.94 -22.10
N ASN A 135 -12.85 -3.95 -21.30
CA ASN A 135 -13.76 -4.45 -20.27
C ASN A 135 -13.31 -4.06 -18.85
N ASP A 136 -12.25 -3.29 -18.72
CA ASP A 136 -11.71 -2.86 -17.43
C ASP A 136 -12.17 -1.43 -17.10
N THR A 137 -13.42 -1.32 -16.63
CA THR A 137 -14.00 -0.04 -16.19
C THR A 137 -13.27 0.56 -15.00
N GLN A 138 -12.69 -0.24 -14.16
CA GLN A 138 -11.95 0.23 -12.98
C GLN A 138 -10.70 1.00 -13.39
N THR A 139 -9.89 0.40 -14.26
CA THR A 139 -8.71 1.08 -14.81
C THR A 139 -9.11 2.30 -15.67
N PHE A 140 -10.19 2.20 -16.43
CA PHE A 140 -10.70 3.33 -17.21
C PHE A 140 -11.07 4.52 -16.31
N ASN A 141 -11.75 4.28 -15.20
CA ASN A 141 -12.14 5.35 -14.26
C ASN A 141 -10.91 6.00 -13.61
N PHE A 142 -9.93 5.20 -13.22
CA PHE A 142 -8.66 5.72 -12.73
C PHE A 142 -7.95 6.59 -13.78
N LEU A 143 -7.84 6.08 -15.00
CA LEU A 143 -7.15 6.79 -16.10
C LEU A 143 -7.91 8.04 -16.54
N THR A 144 -9.24 8.05 -16.44
CA THR A 144 -10.03 9.27 -16.64
C THR A 144 -9.63 10.36 -15.65
N GLY A 145 -9.49 9.99 -14.39
CA GLY A 145 -9.02 10.92 -13.35
C GLY A 145 -7.58 11.38 -13.60
N LEU A 146 -6.69 10.47 -13.95
CA LEU A 146 -5.30 10.81 -14.24
C LEU A 146 -5.20 11.76 -15.44
N GLU A 147 -6.00 11.52 -16.48
CA GLU A 147 -6.06 12.41 -17.65
C GLU A 147 -6.53 13.83 -17.27
N GLN A 148 -7.54 13.94 -16.44
CA GLN A 148 -8.01 15.24 -15.97
C GLN A 148 -6.98 15.96 -15.07
N LYS A 149 -6.16 15.22 -14.35
CA LYS A 149 -5.09 15.80 -13.53
C LYS A 149 -3.96 16.36 -14.35
N TYR A 150 -3.73 15.84 -15.54
CA TYR A 150 -2.67 16.36 -16.40
C TYR A 150 -2.87 17.85 -16.70
N GLY A 151 -1.89 18.64 -16.36
CA GLY A 151 -1.89 20.08 -16.59
C GLY A 151 -2.60 20.92 -15.52
N GLN A 152 -3.17 20.31 -14.47
CA GLN A 152 -3.74 21.07 -13.36
C GLN A 152 -2.65 21.71 -12.49
N GLU A 153 -1.53 21.04 -12.29
CA GLU A 153 -0.39 21.58 -11.58
C GLU A 153 0.58 22.26 -12.56
N GLY A 154 1.16 23.36 -12.12
CA GLY A 154 2.06 24.17 -12.94
C GLY A 154 3.40 23.50 -13.25
N LEU A 155 4.16 24.17 -14.11
CA LEU A 155 5.52 23.79 -14.41
C LEU A 155 6.41 23.84 -13.16
N GLY A 156 7.37 22.93 -13.06
CA GLY A 156 8.30 22.86 -11.94
C GLY A 156 7.74 22.15 -10.70
N THR A 157 6.50 21.68 -10.71
CA THR A 157 5.93 20.88 -9.64
C THR A 157 6.34 19.41 -9.71
N ARG A 158 6.32 18.72 -8.57
CA ARG A 158 6.60 17.27 -8.54
C ARG A 158 5.55 16.48 -9.31
N GLU A 159 4.30 16.89 -9.31
CA GLU A 159 3.25 16.22 -10.07
C GLU A 159 3.50 16.30 -11.57
N LYS A 160 3.87 17.50 -12.07
CA LYS A 160 4.28 17.67 -13.47
C LYS A 160 5.48 16.78 -13.81
N ALA A 161 6.45 16.65 -12.90
CA ALA A 161 7.60 15.78 -13.08
C ALA A 161 7.19 14.30 -13.23
N ALA A 162 6.18 13.84 -12.50
CA ALA A 162 5.65 12.49 -12.67
C ALA A 162 5.05 12.27 -14.07
N PHE A 163 4.29 13.23 -14.57
CA PHE A 163 3.76 13.18 -15.94
C PHE A 163 4.86 13.25 -16.99
N ASP A 164 5.91 14.00 -16.75
CA ASP A 164 7.07 14.07 -17.66
C ASP A 164 7.79 12.72 -17.74
N LYS A 165 7.90 11.99 -16.64
CA LYS A 165 8.44 10.62 -16.64
C LYS A 165 7.63 9.70 -17.55
N ILE A 166 6.31 9.77 -17.47
CA ILE A 166 5.40 9.00 -18.34
C ILE A 166 5.56 9.42 -19.81
N SER A 167 5.67 10.71 -20.08
CA SER A 167 5.81 11.24 -21.43
C SER A 167 7.10 10.79 -22.13
N ASN A 168 8.13 10.49 -21.38
CA ASN A 168 9.42 10.03 -21.92
C ASN A 168 9.46 8.52 -22.23
N LEU A 169 8.42 7.76 -21.92
CA LEU A 169 8.39 6.34 -22.23
C LEU A 169 8.32 6.13 -23.74
N SER A 170 9.17 5.24 -24.25
CA SER A 170 9.18 4.85 -25.65
C SER A 170 8.12 3.80 -25.99
N GLY A 171 7.88 3.55 -27.26
CA GLY A 171 6.85 2.63 -27.73
C GLY A 171 6.99 1.18 -27.24
N GLY A 172 8.20 0.73 -26.89
CA GLY A 172 8.47 -0.61 -26.38
C GLY A 172 8.31 -0.76 -24.86
N GLU A 173 7.96 0.31 -24.14
CA GLU A 173 7.95 0.37 -22.69
C GLU A 173 6.54 0.32 -22.08
N GLY A 174 5.60 -0.32 -22.77
CA GLY A 174 4.20 -0.44 -22.29
C GLY A 174 4.06 -1.11 -20.93
N HIS A 175 4.93 -2.05 -20.58
CA HIS A 175 4.94 -2.70 -19.28
C HIS A 175 5.34 -1.73 -18.15
N ILE A 176 6.23 -0.79 -18.42
CA ILE A 176 6.61 0.26 -17.45
C ILE A 176 5.47 1.23 -17.23
N LEU A 177 4.75 1.58 -18.30
CA LEU A 177 3.55 2.42 -18.20
C LEU A 177 2.45 1.74 -17.36
N ALA A 178 2.19 0.46 -17.62
CA ALA A 178 1.22 -0.32 -16.85
C ALA A 178 1.60 -0.40 -15.37
N GLN A 179 2.87 -0.59 -15.06
CA GLN A 179 3.37 -0.57 -13.69
C GLN A 179 3.17 0.80 -13.03
N ALA A 180 3.48 1.89 -13.71
CA ALA A 180 3.28 3.23 -13.19
C ALA A 180 1.82 3.50 -12.86
N PHE A 181 0.89 3.10 -13.72
CA PHE A 181 -0.54 3.24 -13.48
C PHE A 181 -0.99 2.40 -12.28
N ASP A 182 -0.54 1.16 -12.19
CA ASP A 182 -0.89 0.27 -11.08
C ASP A 182 -0.38 0.83 -9.73
N GLU A 183 0.84 1.32 -9.70
CA GLU A 183 1.46 1.94 -8.52
C GLU A 183 0.68 3.16 -8.01
N MET A 184 0.11 3.96 -8.90
CA MET A 184 -0.64 5.17 -8.53
C MET A 184 -2.06 4.90 -7.99
N LYS A 185 -2.57 3.69 -8.12
CA LYS A 185 -3.96 3.35 -7.74
C LYS A 185 -4.21 3.30 -6.23
N GLY A 186 -3.17 3.32 -5.40
CA GLY A 186 -3.33 3.36 -3.95
C GLY A 186 -3.69 2.01 -3.33
N HIS A 187 -3.07 0.93 -3.78
CA HIS A 187 -3.30 -0.41 -3.24
C HIS A 187 -2.93 -0.54 -1.76
N GLN A 188 -2.18 0.39 -1.20
CA GLN A 188 -1.91 0.51 0.22
C GLN A 188 -3.19 0.67 1.06
N TYR A 189 -4.25 1.21 0.49
CA TYR A 189 -5.55 1.38 1.13
C TYR A 189 -6.44 0.14 1.08
N SER A 190 -6.01 -0.93 0.45
CA SER A 190 -6.82 -2.15 0.29
C SER A 190 -7.12 -2.85 1.62
N ASN A 191 -6.17 -2.85 2.54
CA ASN A 191 -6.22 -3.58 3.81
C ASN A 191 -6.41 -2.67 5.03
N ILE A 192 -7.07 -1.53 4.88
CA ILE A 192 -7.30 -0.59 5.99
C ILE A 192 -8.07 -1.26 7.13
N GLN A 193 -9.14 -1.96 6.81
CA GLN A 193 -9.97 -2.62 7.82
C GLN A 193 -9.16 -3.64 8.61
N GLN A 194 -8.33 -4.41 7.93
CA GLN A 194 -7.46 -5.40 8.55
C GLN A 194 -6.43 -4.74 9.46
N ARG A 195 -5.78 -3.67 9.01
CA ARG A 195 -4.82 -2.93 9.84
C ARG A 195 -5.46 -2.29 11.06
N THR A 196 -6.64 -1.72 10.90
CA THR A 196 -7.42 -1.16 12.03
C THR A 196 -7.77 -2.23 13.05
N LYS A 197 -8.24 -3.39 12.58
CA LYS A 197 -8.54 -4.52 13.45
C LYS A 197 -7.29 -5.03 14.16
N GLU A 198 -6.19 -5.18 13.47
CA GLU A 198 -4.91 -5.63 14.01
C GLU A 198 -4.41 -4.71 15.12
N THR A 199 -4.51 -3.41 14.92
CA THR A 199 -4.14 -2.41 15.94
C THR A 199 -5.01 -2.55 17.20
N GLY A 200 -6.31 -2.72 17.03
CA GLY A 200 -7.23 -2.96 18.15
C GLY A 200 -6.99 -4.29 18.86
N ASP A 201 -6.64 -5.33 18.12
CA ASP A 201 -6.37 -6.66 18.66
C ASP A 201 -5.11 -6.68 19.56
N ILE A 202 -4.12 -5.84 19.27
CA ILE A 202 -2.95 -5.66 20.16
C ILE A 202 -3.39 -5.21 21.56
N LEU A 203 -4.23 -4.19 21.63
CA LEU A 203 -4.77 -3.73 22.92
C LEU A 203 -5.63 -4.81 23.60
N SER A 204 -6.49 -5.47 22.86
CA SER A 204 -7.34 -6.54 23.39
C SER A 204 -6.52 -7.69 23.99
N GLN A 205 -5.43 -8.05 23.33
CA GLN A 205 -4.49 -9.06 23.83
C GLN A 205 -3.82 -8.62 25.14
N GLU A 206 -3.39 -7.38 25.23
CA GLU A 206 -2.76 -6.83 26.44
C GLU A 206 -3.77 -6.76 27.59
N PHE A 207 -5.02 -6.41 27.34
CA PHE A 207 -6.08 -6.50 28.35
C PHE A 207 -6.31 -7.93 28.83
N ASN A 208 -6.30 -8.91 27.93
CA ASN A 208 -6.41 -10.31 28.30
C ASN A 208 -5.24 -10.76 29.19
N TYR A 209 -4.01 -10.39 28.87
CA TYR A 209 -2.86 -10.71 29.70
C TYR A 209 -3.02 -10.15 31.11
N LEU A 210 -3.51 -8.93 31.27
CA LEU A 210 -3.73 -8.31 32.58
C LEU A 210 -4.89 -8.94 33.34
N GLN A 211 -5.94 -9.39 32.68
CA GLN A 211 -7.09 -10.06 33.29
C GLN A 211 -6.76 -11.50 33.70
N ASP A 212 -5.99 -12.21 32.90
CA ASP A 212 -5.65 -13.63 33.11
C ASP A 212 -4.52 -13.83 34.14
N GLU A 213 -4.06 -12.78 34.74
CA GLU A 213 -2.99 -12.88 35.69
C GLU A 213 -3.36 -13.70 36.92
N TRP A 214 -2.50 -14.60 37.22
CA TRP A 214 -2.58 -15.46 38.37
C TRP A 214 -2.16 -14.74 39.63
N ARG A 215 -3.08 -14.37 40.44
CA ARG A 215 -2.78 -13.78 41.72
C ARG A 215 -3.80 -14.13 42.78
N ASN A 216 -3.33 -14.07 43.99
CA ASN A 216 -4.24 -14.07 45.11
C ASN A 216 -5.05 -12.77 45.09
N PRO A 217 -6.36 -12.81 45.42
CA PRO A 217 -7.14 -11.62 45.55
C PRO A 217 -6.48 -10.65 46.52
N THR A 218 -6.14 -9.50 46.03
CA THR A 218 -5.59 -8.41 46.83
C THR A 218 -6.56 -7.24 46.77
N LYS A 219 -6.46 -6.33 47.73
CA LYS A 219 -7.21 -5.08 47.67
C LYS A 219 -6.77 -4.14 46.56
N ASP A 220 -5.61 -4.42 45.97
CA ASP A 220 -5.03 -3.62 44.91
C ASP A 220 -5.52 -4.16 43.57
N ASN A 221 -6.49 -3.47 42.97
CA ASN A 221 -7.26 -3.94 41.82
C ASN A 221 -6.87 -3.24 40.53
N ASN A 222 -5.83 -2.45 40.55
CA ASN A 222 -5.37 -1.67 39.39
C ASN A 222 -4.12 -2.30 38.82
N LYS A 223 -4.14 -2.54 37.50
CA LYS A 223 -3.03 -3.08 36.75
C LYS A 223 -2.74 -2.17 35.57
N ILE A 224 -1.51 -1.77 35.41
CA ILE A 224 -1.04 -1.00 34.29
C ILE A 224 0.12 -1.73 33.61
N LYS A 225 0.13 -1.75 32.29
CA LYS A 225 1.19 -2.35 31.51
C LYS A 225 1.61 -1.43 30.38
N MET A 226 2.91 -1.16 30.28
CA MET A 226 3.53 -0.58 29.10
C MET A 226 4.04 -1.72 28.25
N PHE A 227 3.80 -1.66 26.94
CA PHE A 227 4.17 -2.75 26.04
C PHE A 227 4.71 -2.25 24.72
N GLY A 228 5.54 -3.08 24.10
CA GLY A 228 5.94 -3.00 22.71
C GLY A 228 5.53 -4.28 21.98
N HIS A 229 5.19 -4.15 20.72
CA HIS A 229 4.73 -5.26 19.90
C HIS A 229 5.29 -5.14 18.50
N ARG A 230 5.66 -6.26 17.91
CA ARG A 230 6.07 -6.35 16.52
C ARG A 230 5.27 -7.45 15.83
N GLY A 231 4.75 -7.14 14.67
CA GLY A 231 4.01 -8.07 13.85
C GLY A 231 4.49 -8.05 12.41
N GLU A 232 4.13 -9.09 11.69
CA GLU A 232 4.36 -9.23 10.26
C GLU A 232 3.09 -9.78 9.63
N TYR A 233 2.71 -9.21 8.49
CA TYR A 233 1.60 -9.69 7.69
C TYR A 233 2.10 -10.10 6.31
N ASN A 234 1.82 -11.34 5.96
CA ASN A 234 2.09 -11.90 4.65
C ASN A 234 0.79 -12.44 4.05
N THR A 235 0.63 -12.27 2.76
CA THR A 235 -0.52 -12.77 2.01
C THR A 235 -0.04 -13.64 0.85
N ASP A 236 -0.81 -14.67 0.53
CA ASP A 236 -0.60 -15.50 -0.65
C ASP A 236 -1.25 -14.90 -1.90
N THR A 237 -2.00 -13.81 -1.76
CA THR A 237 -2.71 -13.17 -2.85
C THR A 237 -1.77 -12.27 -3.64
N ALA A 238 -1.59 -12.57 -4.92
CA ALA A 238 -0.74 -11.79 -5.81
C ALA A 238 -1.24 -10.33 -5.93
N GLY A 239 -0.32 -9.38 -5.80
CA GLY A 239 -0.58 -7.95 -5.95
C GLY A 239 -1.15 -7.27 -4.71
N ILE A 240 -1.30 -7.97 -3.60
CA ILE A 240 -1.58 -7.40 -2.29
C ILE A 240 -0.26 -7.13 -1.58
N ILE A 241 -0.16 -5.98 -0.94
CA ILE A 241 1.08 -5.52 -0.33
C ILE A 241 1.21 -6.07 1.08
N ASP A 242 2.29 -6.78 1.34
CA ASP A 242 2.68 -7.22 2.69
C ASP A 242 3.18 -6.04 3.51
N TYR A 243 3.14 -6.18 4.82
CA TYR A 243 3.65 -5.15 5.72
C TYR A 243 4.19 -5.72 7.02
N THR A 244 5.03 -4.94 7.69
CA THR A 244 5.42 -5.14 9.08
C THR A 244 4.82 -4.07 9.95
N SER A 245 4.61 -4.37 11.22
CA SER A 245 4.08 -3.43 12.19
C SER A 245 4.93 -3.38 13.45
N ASN A 246 5.09 -2.19 14.01
CA ASN A 246 5.71 -1.96 15.30
C ASN A 246 4.78 -1.08 16.13
N ALA A 247 4.38 -1.58 17.27
CA ALA A 247 3.47 -0.89 18.15
C ALA A 247 4.07 -0.68 19.53
N TYR A 248 3.67 0.37 20.19
CA TYR A 248 3.90 0.60 21.59
C TYR A 248 2.65 1.23 22.20
N GLY A 249 2.44 0.97 23.47
CA GLY A 249 1.27 1.50 24.12
C GLY A 249 1.22 1.22 25.61
N VAL A 250 0.07 1.56 26.16
CA VAL A 250 -0.26 1.36 27.55
C VAL A 250 -1.64 0.73 27.68
N ALA A 251 -1.75 -0.25 28.55
CA ALA A 251 -2.99 -0.91 28.88
C ALA A 251 -3.26 -0.81 30.39
N TYR A 252 -4.48 -0.56 30.74
CA TYR A 252 -4.93 -0.46 32.12
C TYR A 252 -6.16 -1.31 32.33
N VAL A 253 -6.20 -2.04 33.47
CA VAL A 253 -7.35 -2.84 33.89
C VAL A 253 -7.64 -2.56 35.38
N HIS A 254 -8.88 -2.23 35.67
CA HIS A 254 -9.44 -2.17 37.02
C HIS A 254 -10.40 -3.32 37.20
N GLU A 255 -10.23 -4.11 38.26
CA GLU A 255 -11.04 -5.28 38.52
C GLU A 255 -11.45 -5.32 39.99
N ASP A 256 -12.74 -5.38 40.23
CA ASP A 256 -13.34 -5.54 41.57
C ASP A 256 -13.88 -6.97 41.74
N GLU A 257 -13.36 -7.68 42.72
CA GLU A 257 -13.95 -8.96 43.12
C GLU A 257 -15.22 -8.74 43.94
N THR A 258 -16.22 -9.53 43.64
CA THR A 258 -17.47 -9.57 44.43
C THR A 258 -17.32 -10.50 45.62
N LEU A 259 -18.28 -10.42 46.54
CA LEU A 259 -18.34 -11.31 47.70
C LEU A 259 -18.39 -12.80 47.33
N LYS A 260 -18.85 -13.13 46.14
CA LYS A 260 -18.88 -14.49 45.63
C LYS A 260 -17.55 -14.82 44.95
N LEU A 261 -16.86 -15.83 45.46
CA LEU A 261 -15.57 -16.27 44.95
C LEU A 261 -15.64 -16.58 43.46
N GLY A 262 -14.67 -16.08 42.72
CA GLY A 262 -14.56 -16.26 41.27
C GLY A 262 -15.43 -15.33 40.43
N ASN A 263 -16.19 -14.42 41.03
CA ASN A 263 -16.93 -13.38 40.32
C ASN A 263 -16.21 -12.05 40.46
N SER A 264 -16.05 -11.40 39.34
CA SER A 264 -15.43 -10.06 39.28
C SER A 264 -16.09 -9.22 38.19
N SER A 265 -15.95 -7.92 38.31
CA SER A 265 -16.33 -6.96 37.27
C SER A 265 -15.32 -5.84 37.25
N GLY A 266 -15.20 -5.19 36.12
CA GLY A 266 -14.24 -4.11 35.98
C GLY A 266 -14.35 -3.39 34.67
N TRP A 267 -13.38 -2.54 34.46
CA TRP A 267 -13.23 -1.79 33.22
C TRP A 267 -11.76 -1.76 32.79
N TYR A 268 -11.56 -1.49 31.54
CA TYR A 268 -10.24 -1.39 30.96
C TYR A 268 -10.18 -0.23 29.99
N ALA A 269 -8.99 0.33 29.85
CA ALA A 269 -8.71 1.37 28.89
C ALA A 269 -7.25 1.29 28.44
N GLY A 270 -6.98 1.69 27.24
CA GLY A 270 -5.63 1.70 26.73
C GLY A 270 -5.48 2.55 25.49
N ALA A 271 -4.23 2.81 25.16
CA ALA A 271 -3.84 3.52 23.96
C ALA A 271 -2.67 2.81 23.30
N VAL A 272 -2.65 2.80 21.99
CA VAL A 272 -1.59 2.20 21.20
C VAL A 272 -1.27 3.07 20.00
N ASN A 273 0.02 3.19 19.70
CA ASN A 273 0.51 3.72 18.43
C ASN A 273 1.12 2.55 17.65
N ASN A 274 0.60 2.30 16.46
CA ASN A 274 1.06 1.23 15.60
C ASN A 274 1.58 1.80 14.28
N ARG A 275 2.82 1.49 13.96
CA ARG A 275 3.48 1.94 12.73
C ARG A 275 3.60 0.79 11.77
N PHE A 276 2.98 0.94 10.60
CA PHE A 276 3.04 0.00 9.51
C PHE A 276 4.08 0.42 8.49
N LYS A 277 4.89 -0.53 8.08
CA LYS A 277 5.87 -0.39 7.01
C LYS A 277 5.49 -1.34 5.89
N PHE A 278 5.09 -0.80 4.76
CA PHE A 278 4.70 -1.60 3.60
C PHE A 278 5.93 -2.13 2.87
N LYS A 279 5.82 -3.35 2.37
CA LYS A 279 6.83 -4.00 1.52
C LYS A 279 6.55 -3.70 0.05
N ASP A 280 6.26 -2.46 -0.27
CA ASP A 280 6.11 -1.97 -1.63
C ASP A 280 7.42 -1.33 -2.13
N ILE A 281 7.48 -1.02 -3.41
CA ILE A 281 8.68 -0.45 -4.02
C ILE A 281 9.00 0.92 -3.43
N GLY A 282 7.99 1.74 -3.19
CA GLY A 282 8.14 3.08 -2.66
C GLY A 282 8.46 3.15 -1.18
N GLY A 283 8.18 2.10 -0.42
CA GLY A 283 8.32 2.10 1.02
C GLY A 283 7.29 2.97 1.72
N SER A 284 6.01 2.76 1.42
CA SER A 284 4.88 3.44 2.06
C SER A 284 4.81 3.14 3.55
N ARG A 285 4.25 4.07 4.32
CA ARG A 285 4.13 3.95 5.77
C ARG A 285 2.77 4.46 6.23
N GLU A 286 2.26 3.83 7.28
CA GLU A 286 1.06 4.28 7.98
C GLU A 286 1.32 4.33 9.48
N ASN A 287 0.82 5.36 10.13
CA ASN A 287 0.88 5.52 11.57
C ASN A 287 -0.55 5.56 12.12
N GLN A 288 -0.91 4.58 12.95
CA GLN A 288 -2.21 4.51 13.59
C GLN A 288 -2.08 4.75 15.09
N THR A 289 -2.90 5.65 15.61
CA THR A 289 -3.04 5.86 17.05
C THR A 289 -4.47 5.53 17.43
N MET A 290 -4.66 4.61 18.37
CA MET A 290 -5.96 4.13 18.78
C MET A 290 -6.10 4.16 20.30
N VAL A 291 -7.28 4.57 20.73
CA VAL A 291 -7.73 4.51 22.15
C VAL A 291 -8.89 3.54 22.22
N LYS A 292 -8.87 2.67 23.20
CA LYS A 292 -9.93 1.67 23.45
C LYS A 292 -10.30 1.68 24.92
N ALA A 293 -11.59 1.62 25.20
CA ALA A 293 -12.12 1.52 26.58
C ALA A 293 -13.31 0.58 26.62
N GLY A 294 -13.41 -0.20 27.69
CA GLY A 294 -14.47 -1.20 27.82
C GLY A 294 -14.74 -1.62 29.23
N ILE A 295 -15.71 -2.49 29.36
CA ILE A 295 -16.15 -3.09 30.63
C ILE A 295 -16.18 -4.61 30.47
N PHE A 296 -16.02 -5.30 31.59
CA PHE A 296 -16.08 -6.75 31.59
C PHE A 296 -16.70 -7.28 32.89
N LYS A 297 -17.19 -8.51 32.81
CA LYS A 297 -17.66 -9.27 33.94
C LYS A 297 -17.21 -10.72 33.81
N THR A 298 -16.65 -11.27 34.89
CA THR A 298 -16.29 -12.68 35.00
C THR A 298 -17.15 -13.34 36.03
N MET A 299 -17.71 -14.49 35.70
CA MET A 299 -18.56 -15.30 36.56
C MET A 299 -17.96 -16.70 36.65
N SER A 300 -18.13 -17.32 37.79
CA SER A 300 -17.78 -18.72 38.01
C SER A 300 -19.03 -19.50 38.40
N PRO A 301 -19.83 -19.97 37.42
CA PRO A 301 -21.10 -20.64 37.71
C PRO A 301 -20.92 -21.99 38.40
N TYR A 302 -19.77 -22.63 38.20
CA TYR A 302 -19.46 -23.91 38.82
C TYR A 302 -18.01 -23.95 39.29
N MET A 303 -17.81 -24.45 40.52
CA MET A 303 -16.46 -24.58 41.07
C MET A 303 -16.44 -25.84 41.96
N ASP A 304 -15.41 -26.66 41.81
CA ASP A 304 -15.12 -27.82 42.66
C ASP A 304 -13.63 -27.87 43.04
N HIS A 305 -13.20 -28.93 43.69
CA HIS A 305 -11.81 -29.11 44.10
C HIS A 305 -10.85 -29.38 42.91
N ASN A 306 -11.38 -29.75 41.73
CA ASN A 306 -10.59 -30.05 40.55
C ASN A 306 -10.42 -28.81 39.64
N GLY A 307 -11.28 -27.81 39.79
CA GLY A 307 -11.22 -26.63 38.97
C GLY A 307 -12.45 -25.75 39.02
N SER A 308 -12.53 -24.79 38.14
CA SER A 308 -13.65 -23.86 38.05
C SER A 308 -14.03 -23.57 36.61
N LEU A 309 -15.34 -23.51 36.38
CA LEU A 309 -15.88 -22.99 35.11
C LEU A 309 -15.93 -21.48 35.20
N ARG A 310 -15.29 -20.80 34.26
CA ARG A 310 -15.28 -19.34 34.17
C ARG A 310 -15.90 -18.86 32.90
N TRP A 311 -16.74 -17.87 33.01
CA TRP A 311 -17.40 -17.20 31.91
C TRP A 311 -17.12 -15.70 31.97
N THR A 312 -16.43 -15.16 30.96
CA THR A 312 -16.12 -13.74 30.85
C THR A 312 -16.90 -13.13 29.71
N ILE A 313 -17.53 -12.00 29.96
CA ILE A 313 -18.20 -11.17 28.97
C ILE A 313 -17.53 -9.81 29.00
N ALA A 314 -17.16 -9.28 27.85
CA ALA A 314 -16.55 -7.97 27.71
C ALA A 314 -17.12 -7.21 26.53
N GLY A 315 -17.18 -5.91 26.66
CA GLY A 315 -17.55 -5.01 25.56
C GLY A 315 -16.73 -3.74 25.60
N ASP A 316 -16.32 -3.25 24.44
CA ASP A 316 -15.52 -2.04 24.33
C ASP A 316 -15.88 -1.19 23.11
N VAL A 317 -15.40 0.02 23.15
CA VAL A 317 -15.44 0.96 22.03
C VAL A 317 -14.03 1.47 21.75
N PHE A 318 -13.77 1.81 20.52
CA PHE A 318 -12.48 2.36 20.13
C PHE A 318 -12.61 3.51 19.14
N ALA A 319 -11.62 4.37 19.13
CA ALA A 319 -11.46 5.44 18.16
C ALA A 319 -9.98 5.59 17.83
N GLY A 320 -9.70 5.90 16.57
CA GLY A 320 -8.32 6.06 16.09
C GLY A 320 -8.17 7.23 15.15
N ARG A 321 -6.95 7.76 15.11
CA ARG A 321 -6.49 8.72 14.14
C ARG A 321 -5.29 8.14 13.40
N ASN A 322 -5.32 8.20 12.08
CA ASN A 322 -4.38 7.51 11.23
C ASN A 322 -3.80 8.47 10.18
N GLU A 323 -2.53 8.28 9.88
CA GLU A 323 -1.81 9.04 8.85
C GLU A 323 -1.14 8.07 7.89
N MET A 324 -1.47 8.19 6.60
CA MET A 324 -0.87 7.41 5.53
C MET A 324 0.11 8.28 4.75
N LYS A 325 1.32 7.75 4.57
CA LYS A 325 2.32 8.27 3.62
C LYS A 325 2.48 7.25 2.50
N ARG A 326 1.67 7.42 1.48
CA ARG A 326 1.72 6.58 0.30
C ARG A 326 2.88 7.01 -0.59
N ARG A 327 3.68 6.05 -1.03
CA ARG A 327 4.80 6.26 -1.96
C ARG A 327 4.67 5.29 -3.12
N PHE A 328 4.85 5.79 -4.31
CA PHE A 328 4.66 5.02 -5.53
C PHE A 328 5.73 5.33 -6.58
N LEU A 329 6.16 4.29 -7.27
CA LEU A 329 7.13 4.38 -8.34
C LEU A 329 6.43 4.82 -9.63
N VAL A 330 6.95 5.88 -10.24
CA VAL A 330 6.59 6.28 -11.60
C VAL A 330 7.86 6.20 -12.44
N VAL A 331 7.93 5.19 -13.30
CA VAL A 331 9.05 4.87 -14.18
C VAL A 331 10.33 4.57 -13.38
N ASP A 332 11.07 5.58 -12.96
CA ASP A 332 12.36 5.46 -12.27
C ASP A 332 12.48 6.36 -11.03
N ASP A 333 11.42 7.03 -10.65
CA ASP A 333 11.41 7.95 -9.51
C ASP A 333 10.20 7.69 -8.60
N VAL A 334 10.38 7.93 -7.32
CA VAL A 334 9.35 7.72 -6.30
C VAL A 334 8.66 9.04 -5.98
N PHE A 335 7.34 9.03 -6.14
CA PHE A 335 6.46 10.13 -5.78
C PHE A 335 5.60 9.71 -4.58
N GLY A 336 4.86 10.62 -4.01
CA GLY A 336 4.06 10.30 -2.85
C GLY A 336 2.88 11.22 -2.63
N ALA A 337 1.97 10.73 -1.81
CA ALA A 337 0.83 11.48 -1.32
C ALA A 337 0.56 11.12 0.14
N LYS A 338 0.01 12.05 0.90
CA LYS A 338 -0.29 11.89 2.31
C LYS A 338 -1.75 12.16 2.58
N GLY A 339 -2.33 11.38 3.48
CA GLY A 339 -3.69 11.56 3.94
C GLY A 339 -3.86 11.15 5.39
N SER A 340 -4.77 11.83 6.08
CA SER A 340 -5.18 11.51 7.43
C SER A 340 -6.63 11.04 7.44
N TYR A 341 -6.97 10.13 8.33
CA TYR A 341 -8.33 9.64 8.48
C TYR A 341 -8.59 9.16 9.90
N THR A 342 -9.86 9.02 10.24
CA THR A 342 -10.30 8.53 11.53
C THR A 342 -10.96 7.17 11.39
N SER A 343 -10.86 6.36 12.44
CA SER A 343 -11.52 5.07 12.57
C SER A 343 -12.21 4.99 13.92
N TYR A 344 -13.27 4.18 14.00
CA TYR A 344 -13.99 3.92 15.23
C TYR A 344 -14.75 2.60 15.15
N GLY A 345 -15.15 2.10 16.29
CA GLY A 345 -15.93 0.88 16.33
C GLY A 345 -16.23 0.43 17.75
N ALA A 346 -16.86 -0.74 17.82
CA ALA A 346 -17.22 -1.40 19.06
C ALA A 346 -16.98 -2.90 18.93
N ALA A 347 -16.66 -3.54 20.05
CA ALA A 347 -16.41 -4.96 20.11
C ALA A 347 -17.12 -5.61 21.30
N PHE A 348 -17.44 -6.88 21.11
CA PHE A 348 -18.01 -7.74 22.14
C PHE A 348 -17.26 -9.07 22.14
N LYS A 349 -16.96 -9.58 23.33
CA LYS A 349 -16.30 -10.87 23.53
C LYS A 349 -17.02 -11.66 24.60
N THR A 350 -17.20 -12.94 24.33
CA THR A 350 -17.61 -13.93 25.37
C THR A 350 -16.62 -15.10 25.34
N ASP A 351 -16.19 -15.52 26.51
CA ASP A 351 -15.20 -16.57 26.70
C ASP A 351 -15.68 -17.49 27.82
N LEU A 352 -15.78 -18.78 27.51
CA LEU A 352 -16.19 -19.82 28.47
C LEU A 352 -15.10 -20.89 28.49
N GLY A 353 -14.51 -21.12 29.66
CA GLY A 353 -13.48 -22.13 29.83
C GLY A 353 -13.54 -22.81 31.19
N TYR A 354 -13.04 -24.02 31.22
CA TYR A 354 -12.92 -24.78 32.45
C TYR A 354 -11.46 -24.84 32.88
N ASP A 355 -11.12 -24.16 33.98
CA ASP A 355 -9.77 -24.12 34.52
C ASP A 355 -9.51 -25.37 35.38
N ILE A 356 -8.79 -26.32 34.83
CA ILE A 356 -8.44 -27.58 35.53
C ILE A 356 -7.16 -27.35 36.33
N ARG A 357 -7.25 -27.51 37.61
CA ARG A 357 -6.08 -27.45 38.51
C ARG A 357 -5.37 -28.79 38.51
N MET A 358 -4.28 -28.90 37.76
CA MET A 358 -3.48 -30.12 37.70
C MET A 358 -2.54 -30.27 38.89
N SER A 359 -2.03 -29.15 39.41
CA SER A 359 -1.19 -29.09 40.58
C SER A 359 -1.30 -27.70 41.21
N GLU A 360 -0.56 -27.44 42.30
CA GLU A 360 -0.52 -26.10 42.90
C GLU A 360 0.10 -25.05 41.95
N ARG A 361 0.86 -25.47 40.96
CA ARG A 361 1.58 -24.59 40.06
C ARG A 361 1.15 -24.70 38.60
N THR A 362 0.34 -25.68 38.27
CA THR A 362 0.02 -26.00 36.87
C THR A 362 -1.49 -26.03 36.66
N HIS A 363 -1.98 -25.26 35.72
CA HIS A 363 -3.35 -25.27 35.25
C HIS A 363 -3.45 -25.53 33.77
N LEU A 364 -4.49 -26.21 33.38
CA LEU A 364 -4.88 -26.46 32.02
C LEU A 364 -6.31 -25.98 31.83
N ARG A 365 -6.52 -25.12 30.83
CA ARG A 365 -7.85 -24.53 30.58
C ARG A 365 -8.26 -24.75 29.13
N PRO A 366 -9.12 -25.74 28.84
CA PRO A 366 -9.87 -25.78 27.59
C PRO A 366 -10.92 -24.68 27.59
N TYR A 367 -11.10 -24.01 26.47
CA TYR A 367 -12.05 -22.90 26.34
C TYR A 367 -12.64 -22.78 24.95
N GLY A 368 -13.78 -22.10 24.87
CA GLY A 368 -14.38 -21.59 23.65
C GLY A 368 -14.69 -20.12 23.82
N ALA A 369 -14.47 -19.36 22.77
CA ALA A 369 -14.72 -17.93 22.75
C ALA A 369 -15.40 -17.49 21.45
N LEU A 370 -16.18 -16.43 21.55
CA LEU A 370 -16.74 -15.73 20.40
C LEU A 370 -16.39 -14.26 20.51
N LYS A 371 -15.73 -13.74 19.48
CA LYS A 371 -15.32 -12.34 19.38
C LYS A 371 -16.08 -11.70 18.23
N MET A 372 -16.75 -10.59 18.49
CA MET A 372 -17.44 -9.80 17.46
C MET A 372 -16.93 -8.36 17.51
N GLU A 373 -16.65 -7.79 16.36
CA GLU A 373 -16.20 -6.42 16.27
C GLU A 373 -16.78 -5.75 15.03
N TYR A 374 -17.35 -4.57 15.24
CA TYR A 374 -17.70 -3.65 14.18
C TYR A 374 -16.70 -2.50 14.18
N GLY A 375 -16.17 -2.19 13.00
CA GLY A 375 -15.31 -1.04 12.83
C GLY A 375 -15.58 -0.33 11.52
N ARG A 376 -15.23 0.95 11.48
CA ARG A 376 -15.38 1.80 10.31
C ARG A 376 -14.23 2.78 10.23
N PHE A 377 -13.74 3.02 9.02
CA PHE A 377 -12.92 4.20 8.73
C PHE A 377 -13.71 5.20 7.89
N ASN A 378 -13.52 6.48 8.19
CA ASN A 378 -14.12 7.56 7.44
C ASN A 378 -13.37 7.80 6.12
N SER A 379 -14.00 8.52 5.20
CA SER A 379 -13.39 8.84 3.92
C SER A 379 -12.01 9.49 4.10
N ILE A 380 -11.08 9.11 3.22
CA ILE A 380 -9.72 9.59 3.23
C ILE A 380 -9.56 10.55 2.06
N LYS A 381 -9.12 11.76 2.34
CA LYS A 381 -8.78 12.75 1.32
C LYS A 381 -7.31 13.08 1.46
N GLU A 382 -6.51 12.60 0.54
CA GLU A 382 -5.09 12.95 0.51
C GLU A 382 -4.95 14.45 0.27
N ASP A 383 -4.27 15.15 1.14
CA ASP A 383 -4.20 16.61 1.16
C ASP A 383 -2.85 17.17 0.73
N ASP A 384 -1.85 16.32 0.59
CA ASP A 384 -0.50 16.67 0.16
C ASP A 384 0.05 15.60 -0.78
N GLY A 385 0.88 16.03 -1.73
CA GLY A 385 1.57 15.14 -2.66
C GLY A 385 1.04 15.16 -4.08
N GLU A 386 1.45 14.18 -4.85
CA GLU A 386 1.22 14.05 -6.28
C GLU A 386 0.10 13.02 -6.54
N VAL A 387 -0.76 13.29 -7.51
CA VAL A 387 -1.89 12.40 -7.90
C VAL A 387 -2.66 11.94 -6.66
N ARG A 388 -3.17 12.90 -5.94
CA ARG A 388 -3.89 12.67 -4.68
C ARG A 388 -5.18 11.90 -4.92
N LEU A 389 -5.46 10.96 -4.01
CA LEU A 389 -6.65 10.12 -4.06
C LEU A 389 -7.63 10.50 -2.96
N GLU A 390 -8.89 10.21 -3.22
CA GLU A 390 -9.95 10.12 -2.22
C GLU A 390 -10.36 8.66 -2.09
N VAL A 391 -10.38 8.13 -0.88
CA VAL A 391 -10.82 6.76 -0.58
C VAL A 391 -12.15 6.83 0.14
N LYS A 392 -13.14 6.12 -0.36
CA LYS A 392 -14.46 6.08 0.25
C LYS A 392 -14.41 5.33 1.59
N GLY A 393 -15.03 5.90 2.61
CA GLY A 393 -15.17 5.24 3.90
C GLY A 393 -15.85 3.88 3.76
N ASN A 394 -15.41 2.92 4.55
CA ASN A 394 -15.95 1.57 4.56
C ASN A 394 -15.90 0.99 5.97
N ASP A 395 -16.63 -0.07 6.19
CA ASP A 395 -16.72 -0.74 7.46
C ASP A 395 -16.30 -2.21 7.38
N TYR A 396 -16.20 -2.83 8.53
CA TYR A 396 -16.03 -4.27 8.67
C TYR A 396 -16.83 -4.78 9.86
N PHE A 397 -17.21 -6.03 9.77
CA PHE A 397 -17.83 -6.76 10.86
C PHE A 397 -17.16 -8.13 11.00
N SER A 398 -16.41 -8.29 12.07
CA SER A 398 -15.66 -9.51 12.36
C SER A 398 -16.47 -10.38 13.32
N VAL A 399 -16.58 -11.66 13.01
CA VAL A 399 -17.16 -12.68 13.89
C VAL A 399 -16.18 -13.85 13.95
N LYS A 400 -15.49 -13.99 15.06
CA LYS A 400 -14.43 -14.99 15.23
C LYS A 400 -14.76 -15.97 16.36
N PRO A 401 -15.31 -17.14 16.03
CA PRO A 401 -15.31 -18.24 16.98
C PRO A 401 -13.88 -18.81 17.14
N GLU A 402 -13.54 -19.11 18.38
CA GLU A 402 -12.24 -19.66 18.75
C GLU A 402 -12.46 -20.80 19.74
N VAL A 403 -11.72 -21.90 19.53
CA VAL A 403 -11.59 -22.99 20.50
C VAL A 403 -10.12 -23.21 20.79
N GLY A 404 -9.77 -23.43 22.02
CA GLY A 404 -8.36 -23.55 22.36
C GLY A 404 -8.12 -24.16 23.72
N MET A 405 -6.86 -24.22 24.04
CA MET A 405 -6.35 -24.76 25.29
C MET A 405 -5.21 -23.90 25.79
N GLU A 406 -5.32 -23.46 27.05
CA GLU A 406 -4.29 -22.70 27.74
C GLU A 406 -3.61 -23.57 28.78
N PHE A 407 -2.29 -23.54 28.78
CA PHE A 407 -1.46 -24.12 29.83
C PHE A 407 -0.77 -22.98 30.58
N LYS A 408 -0.87 -23.00 31.92
CA LYS A 408 -0.23 -22.01 32.78
C LYS A 408 0.60 -22.72 33.85
N TYR A 409 1.83 -22.25 33.99
CA TYR A 409 2.77 -22.73 34.99
C TYR A 409 3.40 -21.56 35.74
N VAL A 410 3.44 -21.66 37.06
CA VAL A 410 4.05 -20.65 37.94
C VAL A 410 5.13 -21.30 38.79
N GLN A 411 6.34 -20.80 38.71
CA GLN A 411 7.47 -21.25 39.51
C GLN A 411 7.93 -20.13 40.46
N PRO A 412 7.82 -20.34 41.77
CA PRO A 412 8.47 -19.45 42.73
C PRO A 412 10.00 -19.51 42.57
N MET A 413 10.63 -18.36 42.48
CA MET A 413 12.07 -18.26 42.28
C MET A 413 12.80 -17.74 43.52
N ALA A 414 12.26 -16.72 44.16
CA ALA A 414 12.83 -16.06 45.34
C ALA A 414 11.70 -15.50 46.20
N VAL A 415 11.99 -14.88 47.31
CA VAL A 415 10.98 -14.23 48.14
C VAL A 415 10.17 -13.23 47.30
N ARG A 416 8.88 -13.45 47.20
CA ARG A 416 7.92 -12.62 46.45
C ARG A 416 8.18 -12.51 44.93
N THR A 417 9.05 -13.35 44.39
CA THR A 417 9.36 -13.35 42.95
C THR A 417 8.96 -14.68 42.34
N GLN A 418 8.29 -14.64 41.19
CA GLN A 418 7.85 -15.84 40.48
C GLN A 418 8.08 -15.72 38.98
N LEU A 419 8.30 -16.87 38.36
CA LEU A 419 8.29 -17.04 36.92
C LEU A 419 6.93 -17.59 36.49
N SER A 420 6.32 -16.95 35.52
CA SER A 420 5.06 -17.40 34.91
C SER A 420 5.30 -17.80 33.47
N VAL A 421 4.77 -18.96 33.06
CA VAL A 421 4.80 -19.42 31.69
C VAL A 421 3.39 -19.75 31.26
N GLY A 422 2.93 -19.13 30.18
CA GLY A 422 1.65 -19.41 29.54
C GLY A 422 1.85 -19.89 28.12
N LEU A 423 1.19 -20.98 27.78
CA LEU A 423 1.14 -21.53 26.42
C LEU A 423 -0.31 -21.62 26.01
N THR A 424 -0.64 -21.10 24.84
CA THR A 424 -1.98 -21.21 24.26
C THR A 424 -1.89 -21.80 22.88
N ALA A 425 -2.69 -22.82 22.62
CA ALA A 425 -2.91 -23.37 21.29
C ALA A 425 -4.40 -23.25 20.98
N ALA A 426 -4.75 -22.62 19.89
CA ALA A 426 -6.14 -22.36 19.54
C ALA A 426 -6.37 -22.51 18.04
N TYR A 427 -7.63 -22.68 17.70
CA TYR A 427 -8.11 -22.66 16.32
C TYR A 427 -9.21 -21.59 16.21
N GLU A 428 -9.06 -20.71 15.25
CA GLU A 428 -9.93 -19.56 15.05
C GLU A 428 -10.37 -19.50 13.58
N ASN A 429 -11.59 -19.04 13.37
CA ASN A 429 -12.10 -18.80 12.01
C ASN A 429 -12.75 -17.41 11.94
N GLU A 430 -12.67 -16.76 10.78
CA GLU A 430 -13.36 -15.51 10.49
C GLU A 430 -14.64 -15.79 9.72
N LEU A 431 -15.80 -15.56 10.34
CA LEU A 431 -17.10 -15.75 9.72
C LEU A 431 -17.75 -14.43 9.26
N GLY A 432 -17.15 -13.31 9.62
CA GLY A 432 -17.61 -11.98 9.26
C GLY A 432 -17.05 -11.48 7.94
N ARG A 433 -16.93 -10.16 7.83
CA ARG A 433 -16.44 -9.46 6.66
C ARG A 433 -15.38 -8.43 7.10
N VAL A 434 -14.13 -8.75 6.92
CA VAL A 434 -12.99 -7.86 7.24
C VAL A 434 -12.21 -7.49 5.97
N ALA A 435 -11.93 -8.46 5.11
CA ALA A 435 -11.22 -8.27 3.87
C ALA A 435 -12.13 -8.74 2.72
N ASP A 436 -12.87 -7.83 2.12
CA ASP A 436 -13.84 -8.15 1.07
C ASP A 436 -13.46 -7.60 -0.31
N GLY A 437 -12.29 -6.96 -0.42
CA GLY A 437 -11.79 -6.39 -1.66
C GLY A 437 -12.61 -5.24 -2.23
N LYS A 438 -13.45 -4.58 -1.43
CA LYS A 438 -14.43 -3.60 -1.90
C LYS A 438 -14.07 -2.14 -1.60
N ASN A 439 -12.86 -1.86 -1.16
CA ASN A 439 -12.45 -0.46 -1.03
C ASN A 439 -12.33 0.18 -2.40
N VAL A 440 -12.82 1.39 -2.51
CA VAL A 440 -12.82 2.17 -3.75
C VAL A 440 -12.18 3.52 -3.53
N ALA A 441 -11.54 4.02 -4.57
CA ALA A 441 -10.91 5.33 -4.58
C ALA A 441 -11.25 6.09 -5.87
N ARG A 442 -10.99 7.38 -5.86
CA ARG A 442 -11.00 8.21 -7.06
C ARG A 442 -9.87 9.22 -7.01
N VAL A 443 -9.47 9.70 -8.17
CA VAL A 443 -8.49 10.78 -8.26
C VAL A 443 -9.14 12.08 -7.81
N ARG A 444 -8.56 12.75 -6.80
CA ARG A 444 -9.08 14.01 -6.28
C ARG A 444 -8.99 15.14 -7.30
N PHE A 445 -9.88 16.10 -7.17
CA PHE A 445 -9.95 17.29 -8.03
C PHE A 445 -10.30 16.97 -9.48
N THR A 446 -11.02 15.87 -9.69
CA THR A 446 -11.50 15.42 -11.00
C THR A 446 -12.96 14.97 -10.89
N ASP A 447 -13.62 14.85 -12.04
CA ASP A 447 -15.00 14.35 -12.14
C ASP A 447 -15.03 12.83 -12.43
N ALA A 448 -13.90 12.16 -12.31
CA ALA A 448 -13.81 10.73 -12.58
C ALA A 448 -14.57 9.90 -11.55
N ASP A 449 -15.14 8.80 -12.02
CA ASP A 449 -15.83 7.84 -11.16
C ASP A 449 -14.86 7.06 -10.28
N TRP A 450 -15.43 6.40 -9.28
CA TRP A 450 -14.70 5.53 -8.38
C TRP A 450 -14.15 4.30 -9.10
N PHE A 451 -12.97 3.87 -8.68
CA PHE A 451 -12.37 2.61 -9.12
C PHE A 451 -12.06 1.71 -7.93
N GLY A 452 -12.12 0.40 -8.13
CA GLY A 452 -11.79 -0.58 -7.11
C GLY A 452 -10.29 -0.64 -6.84
N ILE A 453 -9.93 -0.59 -5.57
CA ILE A 453 -8.56 -0.89 -5.12
C ILE A 453 -8.44 -2.41 -5.04
N ARG A 454 -7.33 -2.97 -5.53
CA ARG A 454 -7.07 -4.39 -5.41
C ARG A 454 -6.99 -4.76 -3.94
N GLY A 455 -7.93 -5.54 -3.47
CA GLY A 455 -8.05 -5.95 -2.08
C GLY A 455 -8.07 -7.47 -1.95
N GLU A 456 -7.76 -7.93 -0.75
CA GLU A 456 -7.82 -9.33 -0.41
C GLU A 456 -9.27 -9.79 -0.34
N LYS A 457 -9.53 -11.03 -0.74
CA LYS A 457 -10.84 -11.65 -0.60
C LYS A 457 -10.97 -12.27 0.79
N GLU A 458 -12.21 -12.38 1.28
CA GLU A 458 -12.46 -13.10 2.51
C GLU A 458 -11.96 -14.54 2.40
N ASP A 459 -11.17 -14.94 3.36
CA ASP A 459 -10.64 -16.28 3.49
C ASP A 459 -11.29 -16.98 4.68
N ARG A 460 -12.10 -17.98 4.40
CA ARG A 460 -12.83 -18.78 5.40
C ARG A 460 -12.04 -19.96 5.95
N ARG A 461 -10.80 -20.13 5.55
CA ARG A 461 -9.92 -21.15 6.15
C ARG A 461 -9.64 -20.78 7.59
N GLY A 462 -9.63 -21.78 8.45
CA GLY A 462 -9.27 -21.60 9.83
C GLY A 462 -7.79 -21.32 10.02
N SER A 463 -7.46 -20.66 11.12
CA SER A 463 -6.09 -20.39 11.53
C SER A 463 -5.79 -21.05 12.85
N GLY A 464 -4.69 -21.78 12.92
CA GLY A 464 -4.08 -22.20 14.19
C GLY A 464 -3.34 -21.02 14.80
N LYS A 465 -3.53 -20.80 16.10
CA LYS A 465 -2.86 -19.74 16.87
C LYS A 465 -2.06 -20.38 17.99
N PHE A 466 -0.80 -20.01 18.09
CA PHE A 466 0.10 -20.47 19.13
C PHE A 466 0.73 -19.26 19.81
N ASP A 467 0.52 -19.14 21.11
CA ASP A 467 1.05 -18.03 21.90
C ASP A 467 1.86 -18.56 23.08
N LEU A 468 3.03 -17.97 23.26
CA LEU A 468 3.89 -18.17 24.43
C LEU A 468 4.00 -16.87 25.18
N ASN A 469 3.70 -16.85 26.46
CA ASN A 469 3.86 -15.70 27.33
C ASN A 469 4.74 -16.09 28.53
N ILE A 470 5.82 -15.38 28.73
CA ILE A 470 6.75 -15.59 29.84
C ILE A 470 6.85 -14.31 30.64
N GLY A 471 6.69 -14.40 31.95
CA GLY A 471 6.81 -13.26 32.82
C GLY A 471 7.62 -13.57 34.06
N VAL A 472 8.38 -12.60 34.52
CA VAL A 472 9.04 -12.59 35.83
C VAL A 472 8.48 -11.41 36.62
N ASP A 473 7.85 -11.68 37.72
CA ASP A 473 7.21 -10.66 38.51
C ASP A 473 7.40 -10.83 40.03
N ASN A 474 7.31 -9.73 40.72
CA ASN A 474 7.10 -9.70 42.14
C ASN A 474 5.64 -9.29 42.46
N THR A 475 5.33 -8.96 43.70
CA THR A 475 3.96 -8.58 44.08
C THR A 475 3.44 -7.31 43.42
N ARG A 476 4.31 -6.45 42.88
CA ARG A 476 3.94 -5.13 42.32
C ARG A 476 4.40 -4.91 40.90
N PHE A 477 5.55 -5.43 40.52
CA PHE A 477 6.16 -5.18 39.24
C PHE A 477 6.44 -6.48 38.48
N GLY A 478 6.39 -6.43 37.17
CA GLY A 478 6.73 -7.56 36.33
C GLY A 478 7.21 -7.14 34.96
N VAL A 479 8.04 -8.00 34.38
CA VAL A 479 8.47 -7.93 32.98
C VAL A 479 7.94 -9.16 32.27
N THR A 480 7.34 -8.95 31.12
CA THR A 480 6.76 -10.01 30.31
C THR A 480 7.33 -9.98 28.90
N ALA A 481 7.47 -11.16 28.29
CA ALA A 481 7.76 -11.32 26.88
C ALA A 481 6.75 -12.28 26.28
N ASN A 482 6.31 -12.02 25.08
CA ASN A 482 5.39 -12.88 24.37
C ASN A 482 5.82 -13.13 22.93
N LEU A 483 5.48 -14.30 22.42
CA LEU A 483 5.73 -14.72 21.05
C LEU A 483 4.48 -15.43 20.56
N GLY A 484 4.01 -15.06 19.38
CA GLY A 484 2.84 -15.64 18.75
C GLY A 484 3.11 -16.05 17.31
N TYR A 485 2.40 -17.09 16.90
CA TYR A 485 2.43 -17.59 15.52
C TYR A 485 1.02 -17.94 15.06
N ASP A 486 0.66 -17.46 13.87
CA ASP A 486 -0.59 -17.78 13.21
C ASP A 486 -0.29 -18.61 11.95
N THR A 487 -0.94 -19.76 11.80
CA THR A 487 -0.70 -20.65 10.65
C THR A 487 -1.24 -20.05 9.36
N LYS A 488 -2.33 -19.29 9.42
CA LYS A 488 -2.86 -18.53 8.29
C LYS A 488 -1.96 -17.35 8.01
N GLY A 489 -1.32 -17.33 6.84
CA GLY A 489 -0.35 -16.31 6.45
C GLY A 489 1.03 -16.46 7.08
N SER A 490 1.26 -17.49 7.89
CA SER A 490 2.56 -17.75 8.55
C SER A 490 3.11 -16.54 9.30
N ASN A 491 2.24 -15.81 10.01
CA ASN A 491 2.58 -14.57 10.67
C ASN A 491 3.19 -14.79 12.05
N ILE A 492 4.24 -14.05 12.35
CA ILE A 492 4.92 -14.05 13.65
C ILE A 492 4.67 -12.71 14.35
N ARG A 493 4.35 -12.78 15.64
CA ARG A 493 4.16 -11.62 16.51
C ARG A 493 5.05 -11.77 17.72
N GLY A 494 5.54 -10.67 18.23
CA GLY A 494 6.33 -10.66 19.45
C GLY A 494 6.16 -9.36 20.21
N GLY A 495 6.31 -9.40 21.50
CA GLY A 495 6.21 -8.23 22.33
C GLY A 495 6.96 -8.35 23.64
N ILE A 496 7.21 -7.20 24.24
CA ILE A 496 7.77 -7.04 25.56
C ILE A 496 6.88 -6.09 26.34
N GLY A 497 6.68 -6.35 27.63
CA GLY A 497 5.88 -5.49 28.46
C GLY A 497 6.46 -5.32 29.86
N PHE A 498 6.15 -4.19 30.43
CA PHE A 498 6.43 -3.88 31.83
C PHE A 498 5.11 -3.60 32.55
N ARG A 499 4.87 -4.28 33.66
CA ARG A 499 3.61 -4.25 34.39
C ARG A 499 3.80 -3.74 35.81
N ALA A 500 2.82 -2.99 36.29
CA ALA A 500 2.70 -2.60 37.67
C ALA A 500 1.27 -2.90 38.20
N ILE A 501 1.18 -3.28 39.46
CA ILE A 501 -0.07 -3.50 40.20
C ILE A 501 -0.08 -2.58 41.41
N TYR A 502 -1.20 -1.86 41.63
CA TYR A 502 -1.38 -0.94 42.76
C TYR A 502 -2.82 -0.82 43.22
#